data_435ec9f150bd368ba6df616844d84234
#
_entry.id   435ec9f150bd368ba6df616844d84234
#
_cell.length_a   1.000
_cell.length_b   1.000
_cell.length_c   1.000
_cell.angle_alpha   90.00
_cell.angle_beta   90.00
_cell.angle_gamma   90.00
#
_symmetry.space_group_name_H-M   'P 1'
#
loop_
_entity.id
_entity.type
_entity.pdbx_description
1 polymer ?
#
loop_
_entity_poly.entity_id
_entity_poly.type
_entity_poly.pdbx_seq_one_letter_code
_entity_poly.pdbx_strand_id
1 'polypeptide(L)'
;MAIERYLAMTGAEMASAAALPKKTAWMACHFSPYSTGLCNFPAALPKESLLILNDRTPICGHDPERVCRELKETISKLNCSGLLVDFLNPPNRESLALTSYLAANLPVSLGLPPEYDAAGCAVFVPAVPTLTPVSQYLSRWQGREIWLELALGGQAVALKADGAHFGENRFPRKGIIHADDALHCHYVIEEQQDSFIFHTWRTAEDLDALLEDAGQIKFAVGLYQELAARPKASGFPPAGG
;
A
#
# COMPACT_ATOMS: atom_id res chain seq x y z
N MET A 1 -19.88 -6.39 -1.66
CA MET A 1 -19.32 -5.70 -2.85
C MET A 1 -17.99 -6.36 -3.15
N ALA A 2 -17.65 -6.62 -4.43
CA ALA A 2 -16.33 -7.17 -4.75
C ALA A 2 -15.25 -6.12 -4.47
N ILE A 3 -14.16 -6.53 -3.79
CA ILE A 3 -13.02 -5.66 -3.51
C ILE A 3 -12.29 -5.38 -4.83
N GLU A 4 -12.05 -4.10 -5.14
CA GLU A 4 -11.28 -3.73 -6.32
C GLU A 4 -9.79 -3.74 -5.98
N ARG A 5 -9.01 -4.51 -6.76
CA ARG A 5 -7.57 -4.67 -6.57
C ARG A 5 -6.80 -3.88 -7.60
N TYR A 6 -5.92 -3.00 -7.15
CA TYR A 6 -5.06 -2.17 -7.99
C TYR A 6 -3.60 -2.59 -7.87
N LEU A 7 -2.90 -2.55 -8.99
CA LEU A 7 -1.46 -2.74 -9.03
C LEU A 7 -0.77 -1.39 -9.21
N ALA A 8 -0.02 -0.99 -8.21
CA ALA A 8 0.75 0.25 -8.22
C ALA A 8 2.00 0.10 -9.11
N MET A 9 2.13 0.96 -10.10
CA MET A 9 3.16 0.89 -11.13
C MET A 9 3.87 2.23 -11.30
N THR A 10 5.17 2.15 -11.55
CA THR A 10 5.99 3.27 -12.03
C THR A 10 5.90 3.42 -13.54
N GLY A 11 6.39 4.54 -14.09
CA GLY A 11 6.46 4.76 -15.53
C GLY A 11 7.33 3.73 -16.26
N ALA A 12 8.41 3.28 -15.65
CA ALA A 12 9.30 2.25 -16.23
C ALA A 12 8.59 0.89 -16.32
N GLU A 13 7.84 0.50 -15.29
CA GLU A 13 7.07 -0.73 -15.28
C GLU A 13 5.94 -0.69 -16.30
N MET A 14 5.22 0.43 -16.40
CA MET A 14 4.18 0.59 -17.42
C MET A 14 4.73 0.52 -18.84
N ALA A 15 5.92 1.08 -19.07
CA ALA A 15 6.58 1.04 -20.40
C ALA A 15 7.08 -0.36 -20.76
N SER A 16 7.44 -1.18 -19.78
CA SER A 16 7.99 -2.54 -19.97
C SER A 16 6.94 -3.65 -19.90
N ALA A 17 5.75 -3.38 -19.36
CA ALA A 17 4.69 -4.38 -19.27
C ALA A 17 4.12 -4.74 -20.64
N ALA A 18 4.00 -6.04 -20.93
CA ALA A 18 3.40 -6.52 -22.19
C ALA A 18 1.92 -6.10 -22.33
N ALA A 19 1.22 -5.99 -21.21
CA ALA A 19 -0.14 -5.45 -21.11
C ALA A 19 -0.33 -4.82 -19.75
N LEU A 20 -1.01 -3.68 -19.68
CA LEU A 20 -1.34 -3.05 -18.40
C LEU A 20 -2.46 -3.81 -17.70
N PRO A 21 -2.40 -3.99 -16.37
CA PRO A 21 -3.50 -4.49 -15.58
C PRO A 21 -4.76 -3.65 -15.77
N LYS A 22 -5.95 -4.26 -15.72
CA LYS A 22 -7.22 -3.53 -15.84
C LYS A 22 -7.37 -2.45 -14.75
N LYS A 23 -6.92 -2.75 -13.54
CA LYS A 23 -6.92 -1.84 -12.40
C LYS A 23 -5.47 -1.48 -12.08
N THR A 24 -5.05 -0.31 -12.48
CA THR A 24 -3.69 0.22 -12.31
C THR A 24 -3.72 1.42 -11.37
N ALA A 25 -2.72 1.55 -10.51
CA ALA A 25 -2.47 2.74 -9.73
C ALA A 25 -1.13 3.39 -10.15
N TRP A 26 -1.19 4.66 -10.57
CA TRP A 26 0.02 5.39 -10.96
C TRP A 26 0.72 5.96 -9.73
N MET A 27 1.91 5.47 -9.41
CA MET A 27 2.62 5.81 -8.18
C MET A 27 3.72 6.87 -8.32
N ALA A 28 3.87 7.50 -9.48
CA ALA A 28 4.98 8.43 -9.70
C ALA A 28 4.59 9.92 -9.60
N CYS A 29 3.33 10.27 -9.33
CA CYS A 29 2.91 11.65 -9.12
C CYS A 29 3.47 12.17 -7.79
N HIS A 30 4.21 13.28 -7.83
CA HIS A 30 4.79 13.88 -6.63
C HIS A 30 4.92 15.41 -6.75
N PHE A 31 5.28 16.08 -5.65
CA PHE A 31 5.50 17.52 -5.60
C PHE A 31 6.68 17.93 -6.47
N SER A 32 6.50 19.01 -7.21
CA SER A 32 7.57 19.53 -8.05
C SER A 32 8.65 20.21 -7.21
N PRO A 33 9.95 19.88 -7.40
CA PRO A 33 11.03 20.61 -6.73
C PRO A 33 11.29 21.99 -7.34
N TYR A 34 10.65 22.32 -8.48
CA TYR A 34 10.89 23.54 -9.23
C TYR A 34 9.68 24.47 -9.31
N SER A 35 8.54 24.08 -8.76
CA SER A 35 7.32 24.88 -8.82
C SER A 35 6.42 24.59 -7.60
N THR A 36 5.39 25.40 -7.41
CA THR A 36 4.40 25.23 -6.33
C THR A 36 3.32 24.18 -6.64
N GLY A 37 3.48 23.39 -7.71
CA GLY A 37 2.54 22.36 -8.15
C GLY A 37 3.14 20.95 -8.13
N LEU A 38 2.60 20.09 -8.97
CA LEU A 38 2.96 18.67 -9.07
C LEU A 38 3.75 18.38 -10.35
N CYS A 39 4.35 17.19 -10.41
CA CYS A 39 5.03 16.68 -11.59
C CYS A 39 4.83 15.16 -11.74
N ASN A 40 5.37 14.60 -12.83
CA ASN A 40 5.28 13.18 -13.19
C ASN A 40 3.85 12.64 -13.34
N PHE A 41 3.00 13.41 -13.99
CA PHE A 41 1.69 12.92 -14.42
C PHE A 41 1.82 11.90 -15.56
N PRO A 42 1.00 10.84 -15.57
CA PRO A 42 1.00 9.89 -16.66
C PRO A 42 0.36 10.49 -17.92
N ALA A 43 0.85 10.11 -19.09
CA ALA A 43 0.26 10.53 -20.36
C ALA A 43 -1.09 9.84 -20.63
N ALA A 44 -1.21 8.57 -20.24
CA ALA A 44 -2.41 7.74 -20.34
C ALA A 44 -2.44 6.71 -19.21
N LEU A 45 -3.64 6.29 -18.84
CA LEU A 45 -3.90 5.19 -17.89
C LEU A 45 -5.11 4.38 -18.39
N PRO A 46 -5.22 3.10 -18.00
CA PRO A 46 -6.48 2.37 -18.12
C PRO A 46 -7.62 3.13 -17.43
N LYS A 47 -8.84 3.02 -17.93
CA LYS A 47 -10.00 3.65 -17.28
C LYS A 47 -10.15 3.15 -15.85
N GLU A 48 -10.66 4.01 -14.98
CA GLU A 48 -10.89 3.70 -13.57
C GLU A 48 -9.61 3.34 -12.79
N SER A 49 -8.44 3.83 -13.25
CA SER A 49 -7.19 3.73 -12.51
C SER A 49 -7.21 4.62 -11.26
N LEU A 50 -6.32 4.36 -10.33
CA LEU A 50 -6.00 5.27 -9.22
C LEU A 50 -4.80 6.15 -9.58
N LEU A 51 -4.79 7.36 -9.04
CA LEU A 51 -3.61 8.20 -8.98
C LEU A 51 -3.04 8.14 -7.56
N ILE A 52 -1.74 7.97 -7.42
CA ILE A 52 -1.06 8.01 -6.12
C ILE A 52 -0.21 9.27 -6.05
N LEU A 53 -0.49 10.12 -5.07
CA LEU A 53 0.30 11.30 -4.75
C LEU A 53 1.26 10.97 -3.62
N ASN A 54 2.56 11.07 -3.87
CA ASN A 54 3.59 10.84 -2.86
C ASN A 54 4.39 12.11 -2.56
N ASP A 55 5.09 12.11 -1.42
CA ASP A 55 5.91 13.22 -0.95
C ASP A 55 7.43 12.91 -1.02
N ARG A 56 7.86 12.14 -2.03
CA ARG A 56 9.30 11.92 -2.29
C ARG A 56 10.08 13.23 -2.38
N THR A 57 9.45 14.26 -2.96
CA THR A 57 9.88 15.64 -2.78
C THR A 57 9.09 16.24 -1.63
N PRO A 58 9.75 16.77 -0.59
CA PRO A 58 9.07 17.34 0.56
C PRO A 58 8.07 18.45 0.17
N ILE A 59 6.95 18.49 0.89
CA ILE A 59 5.96 19.56 0.74
C ILE A 59 6.57 20.81 1.37
N CYS A 60 6.88 21.80 0.54
CA CYS A 60 7.46 23.07 0.98
C CYS A 60 6.99 24.20 0.06
N GLY A 61 6.18 25.10 0.57
CA GLY A 61 5.68 26.26 -0.17
C GLY A 61 4.80 25.90 -1.38
N HIS A 62 4.21 24.70 -1.41
CA HIS A 62 3.28 24.29 -2.46
C HIS A 62 1.91 24.97 -2.24
N ASP A 63 1.32 25.42 -3.35
CA ASP A 63 0.01 26.07 -3.36
C ASP A 63 -1.12 25.02 -3.41
N PRO A 64 -1.92 24.85 -2.33
CA PRO A 64 -2.99 23.85 -2.29
C PRO A 64 -4.03 24.02 -3.40
N GLU A 65 -4.33 25.24 -3.83
CA GLU A 65 -5.29 25.49 -4.92
C GLU A 65 -4.74 25.01 -6.26
N ARG A 66 -3.48 25.30 -6.52
CA ARG A 66 -2.79 24.84 -7.73
C ARG A 66 -2.69 23.31 -7.75
N VAL A 67 -2.24 22.71 -6.66
CA VAL A 67 -2.15 21.23 -6.53
C VAL A 67 -3.51 20.58 -6.78
N CYS A 68 -4.58 21.10 -6.15
CA CYS A 68 -5.93 20.58 -6.33
C CYS A 68 -6.42 20.72 -7.78
N ARG A 69 -6.15 21.85 -8.43
CA ARG A 69 -6.51 22.08 -9.84
C ARG A 69 -5.79 21.10 -10.77
N GLU A 70 -4.47 20.94 -10.63
CA GLU A 70 -3.68 20.00 -11.43
C GLU A 70 -4.16 18.55 -11.25
N LEU A 71 -4.52 18.16 -10.02
CA LEU A 71 -5.11 16.82 -9.75
C LEU A 71 -6.49 16.67 -10.41
N LYS A 72 -7.39 17.66 -10.28
CA LYS A 72 -8.72 17.64 -10.92
C LYS A 72 -8.63 17.47 -12.44
N GLU A 73 -7.77 18.24 -13.07
CA GLU A 73 -7.56 18.20 -14.51
C GLU A 73 -7.05 16.82 -14.94
N THR A 74 -6.08 16.26 -14.20
CA THR A 74 -5.49 14.94 -14.49
C THR A 74 -6.50 13.81 -14.27
N ILE A 75 -7.19 13.81 -13.13
CA ILE A 75 -8.20 12.82 -12.78
C ILE A 75 -9.32 12.80 -13.81
N SER A 76 -9.81 13.99 -14.21
CA SER A 76 -10.86 14.11 -15.23
C SER A 76 -10.39 13.64 -16.60
N LYS A 77 -9.21 14.09 -17.04
CA LYS A 77 -8.62 13.70 -18.33
C LYS A 77 -8.40 12.20 -18.47
N LEU A 78 -7.94 11.56 -17.39
CA LEU A 78 -7.59 10.14 -17.38
C LEU A 78 -8.73 9.23 -16.89
N ASN A 79 -9.87 9.82 -16.47
CA ASN A 79 -11.00 9.08 -15.90
C ASN A 79 -10.59 8.17 -14.73
N CYS A 80 -9.82 8.74 -13.78
CA CYS A 80 -9.41 8.02 -12.57
C CYS A 80 -10.58 7.85 -11.60
N SER A 81 -10.63 6.72 -10.90
CA SER A 81 -11.66 6.39 -9.89
C SER A 81 -11.40 7.03 -8.53
N GLY A 82 -10.16 7.42 -8.24
CA GLY A 82 -9.78 8.00 -6.97
C GLY A 82 -8.35 8.49 -6.91
N LEU A 83 -8.03 9.16 -5.82
CA LEU A 83 -6.69 9.59 -5.44
C LEU A 83 -6.28 8.91 -4.13
N LEU A 84 -5.14 8.25 -4.13
CA LEU A 84 -4.47 7.78 -2.93
C LEU A 84 -3.35 8.73 -2.56
N VAL A 85 -3.30 9.17 -1.31
CA VAL A 85 -2.16 9.90 -0.75
C VAL A 85 -1.26 8.91 -0.03
N ASP A 86 -0.02 8.80 -0.49
CA ASP A 86 1.01 7.92 0.07
C ASP A 86 2.21 8.77 0.50
N PHE A 87 2.08 9.41 1.67
CA PHE A 87 3.12 10.26 2.23
C PHE A 87 4.04 9.45 3.14
N LEU A 88 5.33 9.53 2.86
CA LEU A 88 6.40 8.85 3.59
C LEU A 88 6.91 9.68 4.78
N ASN A 89 6.74 11.00 4.70
CA ASN A 89 7.18 11.91 5.75
C ASN A 89 6.08 12.07 6.81
N PRO A 90 6.46 12.23 8.10
CA PRO A 90 5.49 12.50 9.15
C PRO A 90 4.65 13.76 8.85
N PRO A 91 3.39 13.80 9.31
CA PRO A 91 2.52 14.96 9.15
C PRO A 91 3.17 16.24 9.66
N ASN A 92 3.05 17.30 8.87
CA ASN A 92 3.42 18.66 9.26
C ASN A 92 2.28 19.64 8.93
N ARG A 93 2.43 20.91 9.31
CA ARG A 93 1.38 21.91 9.11
C ARG A 93 0.96 22.05 7.64
N GLU A 94 1.92 22.01 6.71
CA GLU A 94 1.64 22.19 5.29
C GLU A 94 0.94 20.96 4.70
N SER A 95 1.41 19.76 5.04
CA SER A 95 0.81 18.50 4.55
C SER A 95 -0.61 18.30 5.10
N LEU A 96 -0.86 18.65 6.37
CA LEU A 96 -2.20 18.60 6.98
C LEU A 96 -3.15 19.63 6.33
N ALA A 97 -2.69 20.84 6.09
CA ALA A 97 -3.49 21.88 5.42
C ALA A 97 -3.83 21.46 3.97
N LEU A 98 -2.85 20.91 3.25
CA LEU A 98 -3.04 20.43 1.89
C LEU A 98 -4.03 19.27 1.84
N THR A 99 -3.87 18.23 2.65
CA THR A 99 -4.79 17.07 2.64
C THR A 99 -6.22 17.47 3.02
N SER A 100 -6.38 18.36 3.98
CA SER A 100 -7.69 18.94 4.34
C SER A 100 -8.30 19.71 3.16
N TYR A 101 -7.51 20.47 2.43
CA TYR A 101 -7.97 21.21 1.26
C TYR A 101 -8.39 20.25 0.12
N LEU A 102 -7.59 19.21 -0.14
CA LEU A 102 -7.90 18.18 -1.13
C LEU A 102 -9.20 17.44 -0.77
N ALA A 103 -9.36 17.06 0.49
CA ALA A 103 -10.56 16.38 0.99
C ALA A 103 -11.85 17.19 0.74
N ALA A 104 -11.76 18.50 0.94
CA ALA A 104 -12.91 19.40 0.75
C ALA A 104 -13.23 19.71 -0.72
N ASN A 105 -12.26 19.55 -1.64
CA ASN A 105 -12.37 20.10 -2.98
C ASN A 105 -12.28 19.07 -4.11
N LEU A 106 -11.74 17.86 -3.90
CA LEU A 106 -11.65 16.86 -4.95
C LEU A 106 -13.00 16.16 -5.20
N PRO A 107 -13.40 15.93 -6.47
CA PRO A 107 -14.68 15.31 -6.82
C PRO A 107 -14.63 13.77 -6.85
N VAL A 108 -13.58 13.16 -6.30
CA VAL A 108 -13.36 11.69 -6.30
C VAL A 108 -13.08 11.18 -4.91
N SER A 109 -13.18 9.86 -4.72
CA SER A 109 -12.78 9.21 -3.47
C SER A 109 -11.30 9.49 -3.19
N LEU A 110 -11.01 9.88 -1.96
CA LEU A 110 -9.67 10.19 -1.47
C LEU A 110 -9.31 9.22 -0.34
N GLY A 111 -8.22 8.47 -0.52
CA GLY A 111 -7.63 7.62 0.51
C GLY A 111 -6.47 8.35 1.18
N LEU A 112 -6.49 8.46 2.50
CA LEU A 112 -5.48 9.13 3.31
C LEU A 112 -4.86 8.17 4.31
N PRO A 113 -3.54 8.25 4.57
CA PRO A 113 -2.94 7.54 5.70
C PRO A 113 -3.64 7.91 7.02
N PRO A 114 -3.63 7.02 8.03
CA PRO A 114 -4.36 7.24 9.29
C PRO A 114 -4.01 8.54 10.00
N GLU A 115 -2.78 9.03 9.84
CA GLU A 115 -2.27 10.24 10.47
C GLU A 115 -2.85 11.54 9.86
N TYR A 116 -3.45 11.43 8.66
CA TYR A 116 -4.03 12.53 7.90
C TYR A 116 -5.57 12.52 7.91
N ASP A 117 -6.17 11.87 8.89
CA ASP A 117 -7.62 11.65 8.97
C ASP A 117 -8.43 12.93 8.66
N ALA A 118 -9.29 12.84 7.64
CA ALA A 118 -10.20 13.90 7.25
C ALA A 118 -11.62 13.34 7.05
N ALA A 119 -12.61 14.11 7.47
CA ALA A 119 -14.01 13.71 7.35
C ALA A 119 -14.40 13.45 5.88
N GLY A 120 -15.06 12.32 5.64
CA GLY A 120 -15.52 11.94 4.30
C GLY A 120 -14.45 11.27 3.43
N CYS A 121 -13.22 11.11 3.92
CA CYS A 121 -12.17 10.37 3.21
C CYS A 121 -12.11 8.91 3.67
N ALA A 122 -11.64 8.04 2.77
CA ALA A 122 -11.24 6.70 3.12
C ALA A 122 -9.93 6.70 3.93
N VAL A 123 -9.77 5.73 4.81
CA VAL A 123 -8.49 5.52 5.49
C VAL A 123 -7.67 4.54 4.66
N PHE A 124 -6.47 4.95 4.23
CA PHE A 124 -5.50 4.06 3.61
C PHE A 124 -4.66 3.40 4.70
N VAL A 125 -4.92 2.14 4.91
CA VAL A 125 -4.33 1.35 5.99
C VAL A 125 -3.13 0.59 5.46
N PRO A 126 -1.97 0.64 6.13
CA PRO A 126 -0.81 -0.18 5.80
C PRO A 126 -1.14 -1.67 5.76
N ALA A 127 -0.29 -2.44 5.11
CA ALA A 127 -0.46 -3.88 5.00
C ALA A 127 -0.62 -4.55 6.38
N VAL A 128 -1.56 -5.48 6.48
CA VAL A 128 -1.81 -6.21 7.73
C VAL A 128 -0.54 -6.95 8.14
N PRO A 129 -0.01 -6.74 9.37
CA PRO A 129 1.11 -7.52 9.87
C PRO A 129 0.82 -9.01 9.85
N THR A 130 1.81 -9.83 9.46
CA THR A 130 1.61 -11.28 9.29
C THR A 130 1.20 -12.02 10.56
N LEU A 131 1.53 -11.49 11.73
CA LEU A 131 1.18 -12.08 13.03
C LEU A 131 -0.07 -11.43 13.68
N THR A 132 -0.90 -10.73 12.91
CA THR A 132 -2.09 -10.07 13.42
C THR A 132 -3.31 -10.51 12.60
N PRO A 133 -4.37 -11.02 13.24
CA PRO A 133 -5.62 -11.32 12.54
C PRO A 133 -6.19 -10.09 11.86
N VAL A 134 -6.64 -10.23 10.61
CA VAL A 134 -7.12 -9.09 9.80
C VAL A 134 -8.28 -8.35 10.46
N SER A 135 -9.23 -9.07 11.04
CA SER A 135 -10.38 -8.48 11.73
C SER A 135 -9.96 -7.62 12.93
N GLN A 136 -9.00 -8.09 13.72
CA GLN A 136 -8.43 -7.34 14.84
C GLN A 136 -7.70 -6.09 14.37
N TYR A 137 -6.91 -6.20 13.30
CA TYR A 137 -6.17 -5.07 12.74
C TYR A 137 -7.11 -3.98 12.24
N LEU A 138 -8.12 -4.36 11.45
CA LEU A 138 -9.06 -3.42 10.86
C LEU A 138 -10.12 -2.87 11.82
N SER A 139 -10.31 -3.49 13.00
CA SER A 139 -11.29 -3.02 14.00
C SER A 139 -11.09 -1.56 14.43
N ARG A 140 -9.85 -1.06 14.35
CA ARG A 140 -9.49 0.34 14.67
C ARG A 140 -10.20 1.37 13.78
N TRP A 141 -10.62 0.96 12.57
CA TRP A 141 -11.27 1.81 11.58
C TRP A 141 -12.70 1.37 11.27
N GLN A 142 -13.35 0.70 12.22
CA GLN A 142 -14.73 0.25 12.06
C GLN A 142 -15.66 1.41 11.72
N GLY A 143 -16.53 1.22 10.72
CA GLY A 143 -17.45 2.24 10.22
C GLY A 143 -16.85 3.24 9.25
N ARG A 144 -15.56 3.12 8.88
CA ARG A 144 -14.89 3.93 7.86
C ARG A 144 -14.79 3.16 6.55
N GLU A 145 -14.72 3.88 5.43
CA GLU A 145 -14.27 3.29 4.17
C GLU A 145 -12.77 3.01 4.27
N ILE A 146 -12.37 1.76 4.02
CA ILE A 146 -10.99 1.32 4.14
C ILE A 146 -10.42 1.02 2.77
N TRP A 147 -9.23 1.56 2.51
CA TRP A 147 -8.35 1.15 1.43
C TRP A 147 -7.15 0.45 2.07
N LEU A 148 -6.77 -0.73 1.57
CA LEU A 148 -5.75 -1.56 2.19
C LEU A 148 -4.53 -1.69 1.29
N GLU A 149 -3.35 -1.49 1.86
CA GLU A 149 -2.11 -1.88 1.22
C GLU A 149 -1.96 -3.41 1.21
N LEU A 150 -1.55 -3.98 0.08
CA LEU A 150 -1.21 -5.39 -0.06
C LEU A 150 0.29 -5.57 -0.16
N ALA A 151 0.86 -6.41 0.68
CA ALA A 151 2.27 -6.78 0.63
C ALA A 151 2.44 -8.28 0.87
N LEU A 152 3.29 -8.91 0.06
CA LEU A 152 3.73 -10.30 0.27
C LEU A 152 4.86 -10.38 1.30
N GLY A 153 5.50 -9.24 1.55
CA GLY A 153 6.60 -9.12 2.48
C GLY A 153 6.22 -9.62 3.87
N GLY A 154 7.16 -10.31 4.51
CA GLY A 154 6.99 -10.83 5.85
C GLY A 154 7.85 -10.10 6.88
N GLN A 155 7.82 -10.61 8.08
CA GLN A 155 8.58 -10.09 9.22
C GLN A 155 9.44 -11.21 9.79
N ALA A 156 10.61 -10.85 10.32
CA ALA A 156 11.35 -11.71 11.22
C ALA A 156 11.04 -11.27 12.66
N VAL A 157 10.50 -12.18 13.45
CA VAL A 157 10.16 -11.91 14.85
C VAL A 157 10.91 -12.87 15.75
N ALA A 158 11.86 -12.37 16.52
CA ALA A 158 12.57 -13.14 17.52
C ALA A 158 11.79 -13.14 18.84
N LEU A 159 11.39 -14.30 19.32
CA LEU A 159 10.83 -14.47 20.65
C LEU A 159 11.96 -14.80 21.62
N LYS A 160 12.20 -13.91 22.58
CA LYS A 160 13.17 -14.05 23.65
C LYS A 160 12.47 -14.03 25.01
N ALA A 161 13.21 -14.30 26.08
CA ALA A 161 12.68 -14.29 27.45
C ALA A 161 12.08 -12.92 27.85
N ASP A 162 12.57 -11.83 27.28
CA ASP A 162 12.12 -10.45 27.52
C ASP A 162 11.03 -9.95 26.57
N GLY A 163 10.61 -10.77 25.59
CA GLY A 163 9.53 -10.45 24.66
C GLY A 163 9.84 -10.67 23.20
N ALA A 164 8.98 -10.08 22.33
CA ALA A 164 9.10 -10.15 20.88
C ALA A 164 9.95 -9.00 20.34
N HIS A 165 10.95 -9.33 19.54
CA HIS A 165 11.84 -8.37 18.88
C HIS A 165 11.67 -8.48 17.38
N PHE A 166 11.28 -7.39 16.73
CA PHE A 166 11.10 -7.32 15.28
C PHE A 166 12.45 -7.00 14.62
N GLY A 167 12.82 -7.79 13.64
CA GLY A 167 14.06 -7.67 12.88
C GLY A 167 13.83 -7.52 11.39
N GLU A 168 14.92 -7.26 10.67
CA GLU A 168 14.92 -7.27 9.22
C GLU A 168 14.48 -8.63 8.70
N ASN A 169 13.72 -8.60 7.62
CA ASN A 169 13.19 -9.78 6.96
C ASN A 169 14.32 -10.54 6.24
N ARG A 170 14.94 -11.47 6.93
CA ARG A 170 15.90 -12.41 6.36
C ARG A 170 15.24 -13.77 6.30
N PHE A 171 14.73 -14.13 5.11
CA PHE A 171 14.13 -15.43 4.93
C PHE A 171 15.16 -16.54 5.13
N PRO A 172 14.86 -17.55 5.95
CA PRO A 172 15.75 -18.69 6.09
C PRO A 172 15.80 -19.44 4.75
N ARG A 173 16.98 -19.88 4.37
CA ARG A 173 17.16 -20.68 3.14
C ARG A 173 16.70 -22.12 3.27
N LYS A 174 16.41 -22.56 4.50
CA LYS A 174 16.03 -23.95 4.84
C LYS A 174 15.07 -23.91 6.04
N GLY A 175 14.17 -24.87 6.10
CA GLY A 175 13.25 -25.07 7.21
C GLY A 175 11.97 -25.75 6.76
N ILE A 176 11.16 -26.16 7.72
CA ILE A 176 9.82 -26.68 7.47
C ILE A 176 8.90 -25.49 7.37
N ILE A 177 8.20 -25.36 6.24
CA ILE A 177 7.21 -24.31 6.03
C ILE A 177 5.91 -24.74 6.71
N HIS A 178 5.39 -23.87 7.54
CA HIS A 178 4.09 -23.97 8.17
C HIS A 178 3.15 -22.94 7.57
N ALA A 179 1.86 -23.22 7.58
CA ALA A 179 0.81 -22.27 7.23
C ALA A 179 -0.08 -22.00 8.45
N ASP A 180 -0.56 -20.77 8.57
CA ASP A 180 -1.54 -20.37 9.57
C ASP A 180 -2.74 -19.75 8.84
N ASP A 181 -3.84 -20.50 8.79
CA ASP A 181 -5.05 -20.10 8.07
C ASP A 181 -5.75 -18.90 8.75
N ALA A 182 -5.62 -18.74 10.06
CA ALA A 182 -6.24 -17.65 10.80
C ALA A 182 -5.50 -16.31 10.60
N LEU A 183 -4.21 -16.38 10.30
CA LEU A 183 -3.37 -15.22 10.04
C LEU A 183 -3.14 -15.00 8.55
N HIS A 184 -3.58 -15.93 7.70
CA HIS A 184 -3.34 -15.95 6.26
C HIS A 184 -1.86 -15.70 5.95
N CYS A 185 -0.99 -16.54 6.51
CA CYS A 185 0.44 -16.42 6.31
C CYS A 185 1.16 -17.77 6.40
N HIS A 186 2.36 -17.78 5.82
CA HIS A 186 3.32 -18.87 5.97
C HIS A 186 4.43 -18.44 6.92
N TYR A 187 5.06 -19.42 7.59
CA TYR A 187 6.19 -19.15 8.44
C TYR A 187 7.17 -20.32 8.52
N VAL A 188 8.40 -19.99 8.88
CA VAL A 188 9.45 -20.96 9.26
C VAL A 188 9.98 -20.54 10.63
N ILE A 189 10.23 -21.54 11.48
CA ILE A 189 10.83 -21.31 12.79
C ILE A 189 12.32 -21.66 12.70
N GLU A 190 13.16 -20.72 13.06
CA GLU A 190 14.60 -20.90 13.27
C GLU A 190 14.87 -20.93 14.78
N GLU A 191 15.37 -22.06 15.27
CA GLU A 191 15.77 -22.20 16.66
C GLU A 191 17.19 -21.69 16.85
N GLN A 192 17.38 -20.80 17.81
CA GLN A 192 18.67 -20.28 18.27
C GLN A 192 18.84 -20.57 19.76
N GLN A 193 20.08 -20.45 20.26
CA GLN A 193 20.45 -20.86 21.61
C GLN A 193 19.52 -20.33 22.72
N ASP A 194 19.02 -19.08 22.58
CA ASP A 194 18.17 -18.40 23.57
C ASP A 194 16.91 -17.76 22.96
N SER A 195 16.53 -18.16 21.74
CA SER A 195 15.38 -17.56 21.04
C SER A 195 14.85 -18.43 19.93
N PHE A 196 13.60 -18.19 19.57
CA PHE A 196 13.00 -18.70 18.35
C PHE A 196 12.75 -17.52 17.41
N ILE A 197 13.18 -17.63 16.16
CA ILE A 197 12.91 -16.61 15.13
C ILE A 197 11.85 -17.13 14.20
N PHE A 198 10.73 -16.41 14.11
CA PHE A 198 9.66 -16.66 13.17
C PHE A 198 9.90 -15.78 11.95
N HIS A 199 10.16 -16.43 10.82
CA HIS A 199 10.20 -15.76 9.53
C HIS A 199 8.85 -15.96 8.86
N THR A 200 8.11 -14.89 8.68
CA THR A 200 6.72 -14.91 8.20
C THR A 200 6.60 -14.22 6.85
N TRP A 201 5.70 -14.69 5.98
CA TRP A 201 5.38 -14.07 4.70
C TRP A 201 3.96 -14.46 4.25
N ARG A 202 3.47 -13.81 3.18
CA ARG A 202 2.24 -14.17 2.50
C ARG A 202 2.49 -14.58 1.08
N THR A 203 1.66 -15.46 0.56
CA THR A 203 1.54 -15.79 -0.86
C THR A 203 0.40 -14.96 -1.49
N ALA A 204 0.19 -15.07 -2.79
CA ALA A 204 -0.96 -14.45 -3.44
C ALA A 204 -2.27 -15.06 -2.95
N GLU A 205 -2.29 -16.37 -2.71
CA GLU A 205 -3.43 -17.11 -2.16
C GLU A 205 -3.78 -16.64 -0.73
N ASP A 206 -2.76 -16.40 0.10
CA ASP A 206 -2.96 -15.84 1.45
C ASP A 206 -3.57 -14.44 1.40
N LEU A 207 -3.16 -13.60 0.43
CA LEU A 207 -3.76 -12.28 0.25
C LEU A 207 -5.21 -12.37 -0.23
N ASP A 208 -5.54 -13.37 -1.06
CA ASP A 208 -6.92 -13.61 -1.49
C ASP A 208 -7.80 -13.98 -0.30
N ALA A 209 -7.36 -14.93 0.53
CA ALA A 209 -8.07 -15.34 1.74
C ALA A 209 -8.19 -14.20 2.77
N LEU A 210 -7.11 -13.41 2.96
CA LEU A 210 -7.13 -12.25 3.83
C LEU A 210 -8.17 -11.21 3.39
N LEU A 211 -8.31 -10.97 2.08
CA LEU A 211 -9.30 -10.04 1.56
C LEU A 211 -10.73 -10.56 1.70
N GLU A 212 -10.96 -11.86 1.60
CA GLU A 212 -12.26 -12.48 1.85
C GLU A 212 -12.71 -12.26 3.31
N ASP A 213 -11.79 -12.39 4.26
CA ASP A 213 -12.06 -12.18 5.68
C ASP A 213 -12.15 -10.70 6.08
N ALA A 214 -11.55 -9.81 5.31
CA ALA A 214 -11.48 -8.39 5.64
C ALA A 214 -12.82 -7.63 5.51
N GLY A 215 -13.78 -8.11 4.73
CA GLY A 215 -15.21 -7.72 4.66
C GLY A 215 -15.57 -6.24 4.41
N GLN A 216 -14.74 -5.28 4.77
CA GLN A 216 -15.04 -3.85 4.76
C GLN A 216 -14.13 -3.02 3.84
N ILE A 217 -13.30 -3.69 3.03
CA ILE A 217 -12.34 -3.02 2.16
C ILE A 217 -13.02 -2.66 0.84
N LYS A 218 -12.84 -1.43 0.40
CA LYS A 218 -13.28 -0.99 -0.93
C LYS A 218 -12.20 -1.20 -1.98
N PHE A 219 -11.00 -0.69 -1.72
CA PHE A 219 -9.86 -0.82 -2.60
C PHE A 219 -8.69 -1.52 -1.89
N ALA A 220 -8.00 -2.38 -2.63
CA ALA A 220 -6.75 -3.00 -2.19
C ALA A 220 -5.66 -2.64 -3.19
N VAL A 221 -4.53 -2.14 -2.72
CA VAL A 221 -3.44 -1.61 -3.55
C VAL A 221 -2.14 -2.31 -3.21
N GLY A 222 -1.50 -2.93 -4.17
CA GLY A 222 -0.20 -3.57 -3.98
C GLY A 222 0.78 -3.26 -5.10
N LEU A 223 2.06 -3.44 -4.86
CA LEU A 223 3.12 -3.17 -5.83
C LEU A 223 3.09 -4.19 -6.98
N TYR A 224 3.13 -3.70 -8.23
CA TYR A 224 3.17 -4.55 -9.42
C TYR A 224 4.35 -5.54 -9.38
N GLN A 225 5.53 -5.07 -8.99
CA GLN A 225 6.73 -5.92 -8.87
C GLN A 225 6.52 -7.07 -7.89
N GLU A 226 5.76 -6.84 -6.84
CA GLU A 226 5.53 -7.81 -5.80
C GLU A 226 4.46 -8.83 -6.19
N LEU A 227 3.37 -8.37 -6.77
CA LEU A 227 2.17 -9.19 -6.98
C LEU A 227 2.07 -9.80 -8.37
N ALA A 228 2.58 -9.14 -9.42
CA ALA A 228 2.39 -9.57 -10.80
C ALA A 228 3.67 -10.04 -11.50
N ALA A 229 4.84 -9.49 -11.14
CA ALA A 229 6.09 -9.79 -11.81
C ALA A 229 6.80 -11.06 -11.31
N ARG A 230 6.33 -11.65 -10.21
CA ARG A 230 6.96 -12.87 -9.66
C ARG A 230 6.39 -14.12 -10.33
N PRO A 231 7.25 -15.03 -10.84
CA PRO A 231 6.79 -16.35 -11.22
C PRO A 231 6.20 -17.05 -9.99
N LYS A 232 5.16 -17.85 -10.18
CA LYS A 232 4.63 -18.77 -9.16
C LYS A 232 5.76 -19.68 -8.71
N ALA A 233 6.50 -19.30 -7.71
CA ALA A 233 7.71 -19.99 -7.29
C ALA A 233 7.48 -20.70 -5.95
N SER A 234 7.96 -21.95 -5.91
CA SER A 234 8.32 -22.70 -4.71
C SER A 234 8.22 -21.92 -3.41
N GLY A 235 7.35 -22.30 -2.52
CA GLY A 235 7.03 -21.84 -1.14
C GLY A 235 7.90 -20.86 -0.36
N PHE A 236 9.10 -20.51 -0.86
CA PHE A 236 9.95 -19.47 -0.27
C PHE A 236 9.93 -18.21 -1.15
N PRO A 237 9.81 -17.03 -0.55
CA PRO A 237 10.02 -15.78 -1.28
C PRO A 237 11.47 -15.75 -1.81
N PRO A 238 11.72 -15.11 -2.98
CA PRO A 238 13.08 -14.96 -3.49
C PRO A 238 13.93 -14.18 -2.49
N ALA A 239 15.19 -14.59 -2.31
CA ALA A 239 16.14 -13.86 -1.50
C ALA A 239 16.20 -12.40 -2.01
N GLY A 240 15.88 -11.46 -1.14
CA GLY A 240 15.99 -10.05 -1.44
C GLY A 240 17.41 -9.73 -1.89
N GLY A 241 17.53 -9.05 -3.04
CA GLY A 241 18.76 -8.42 -3.47
C GLY A 241 18.98 -7.09 -2.78
#